data_05cf941c3e3bf008f4347bc02c8032fc
#
_entry.id   05cf941c3e3bf008f4347bc02c8032fc
#
_cell.length_a   1.000
_cell.length_b   1.000
_cell.length_c   1.000
_cell.angle_alpha   90.00
_cell.angle_beta   90.00
_cell.angle_gamma   90.00
#
_symmetry.space_group_name_H-M   'P 1'
#
loop_
_entity.id
_entity.type
_entity.pdbx_description
1 polymer ?
#
loop_
_entity_poly.entity_id
_entity_poly.type
_entity_poly.pdbx_seq_one_letter_code
_entity_poly.pdbx_strand_id
1 'polypeptide(L)'
;QLHEVSADCGLLRRINVLDILYQNDLHRYTAKAYQPQAKDDEPRTTDILHLNDVDPLPASMADEYPLFEAGDLAVSIRKVDLVFVFDPDTGTVKWHTSDPLIMQHDPDFMGDGWIGIFDNNRNFMKRGRMLEGSRIVAVQPHTDSVDIRFPTPLSDPFYTDTQGKWQPLPNGNMP
;
A
#
# COMPACT_ATOMS: atom_id res chain seq x y z
N GLN A 1 -0.23 3.53 -13.75
CA GLN A 1 -1.11 2.52 -14.40
C GLN A 1 -0.71 1.13 -13.95
N LEU A 2 -1.70 0.23 -13.80
CA LEU A 2 -1.50 -1.21 -13.68
C LEU A 2 -1.68 -1.86 -15.05
N HIS A 3 -0.91 -2.90 -15.30
CA HIS A 3 -1.01 -3.69 -16.52
C HIS A 3 -1.23 -5.16 -16.15
N GLU A 4 -2.31 -5.71 -16.65
CA GLU A 4 -2.51 -7.15 -16.63
C GLU A 4 -1.90 -7.75 -17.90
N VAL A 5 -1.10 -8.77 -17.72
CA VAL A 5 -0.41 -9.45 -18.82
C VAL A 5 -0.66 -10.96 -18.76
N SER A 6 -0.74 -11.58 -19.90
CA SER A 6 -0.84 -13.04 -20.02
C SER A 6 0.52 -13.72 -19.76
N ALA A 7 0.51 -15.05 -19.59
CA ALA A 7 1.72 -15.83 -19.36
C ALA A 7 2.78 -15.74 -20.49
N ASP A 8 2.36 -15.41 -21.70
CA ASP A 8 3.21 -15.15 -22.87
C ASP A 8 3.55 -13.66 -23.05
N CYS A 9 3.38 -12.84 -21.99
CA CYS A 9 3.65 -11.41 -21.95
C CYS A 9 2.76 -10.55 -22.85
N GLY A 10 1.63 -11.06 -23.34
CA GLY A 10 0.62 -10.27 -24.04
C GLY A 10 -0.11 -9.33 -23.09
N LEU A 11 -0.29 -8.07 -23.45
CA LEU A 11 -1.07 -7.13 -22.67
C LEU A 11 -2.55 -7.48 -22.77
N LEU A 12 -3.18 -7.81 -21.63
CA LEU A 12 -4.61 -8.12 -21.54
C LEU A 12 -5.43 -6.87 -21.21
N ARG A 13 -5.00 -6.11 -20.19
CA ARG A 13 -5.75 -4.95 -19.72
C ARG A 13 -4.82 -3.86 -19.16
N ARG A 14 -5.28 -2.61 -19.27
CA ARG A 14 -4.68 -1.45 -18.59
C ARG A 14 -5.69 -0.85 -17.64
N ILE A 15 -5.30 -0.62 -16.40
CA ILE A 15 -6.11 0.04 -15.39
C ILE A 15 -5.45 1.37 -15.04
N ASN A 16 -6.18 2.46 -15.22
CA ASN A 16 -5.72 3.78 -14.81
C ASN A 16 -6.11 4.03 -13.36
N VAL A 17 -5.14 4.01 -12.46
CA VAL A 17 -5.37 4.20 -11.02
C VAL A 17 -5.96 5.57 -10.69
N LEU A 18 -5.66 6.62 -11.46
CA LEU A 18 -6.31 7.91 -11.24
C LEU A 18 -7.81 7.85 -11.51
N ASP A 19 -8.24 7.14 -12.56
CA ASP A 19 -9.66 6.99 -12.86
C ASP A 19 -10.37 6.25 -11.73
N ILE A 20 -9.73 5.20 -11.14
CA ILE A 20 -10.25 4.51 -9.95
C ILE A 20 -10.42 5.48 -8.78
N LEU A 21 -9.42 6.33 -8.49
CA LEU A 21 -9.54 7.29 -7.39
C LEU A 21 -10.67 8.31 -7.63
N TYR A 22 -10.85 8.80 -8.86
CA TYR A 22 -11.94 9.73 -9.19
C TYR A 22 -13.32 9.07 -9.14
N GLN A 23 -13.44 7.86 -9.67
CA GLN A 23 -14.70 7.09 -9.69
C GLN A 23 -15.23 6.80 -8.28
N ASN A 24 -14.33 6.68 -7.30
CA ASN A 24 -14.65 6.31 -5.91
C ASN A 24 -14.50 7.48 -4.91
N ASP A 25 -14.49 8.74 -5.37
CA ASP A 25 -14.37 9.93 -4.53
C ASP A 25 -13.10 9.99 -3.66
N LEU A 26 -12.05 9.25 -4.05
CA LEU A 26 -10.75 9.22 -3.37
C LEU A 26 -9.75 10.23 -3.93
N HIS A 27 -10.14 11.02 -4.93
CA HIS A 27 -9.27 12.03 -5.56
C HIS A 27 -8.73 13.07 -4.57
N ARG A 28 -9.39 13.28 -3.41
CA ARG A 28 -8.89 14.14 -2.32
C ARG A 28 -7.47 13.80 -1.86
N TYR A 29 -7.10 12.52 -1.93
CA TYR A 29 -5.76 12.08 -1.55
C TYR A 29 -4.69 12.61 -2.51
N THR A 30 -5.02 12.87 -3.77
CA THR A 30 -4.07 13.43 -4.75
C THR A 30 -3.58 14.83 -4.35
N ALA A 31 -4.32 15.55 -3.52
CA ALA A 31 -3.88 16.84 -2.99
C ALA A 31 -2.61 16.75 -2.15
N LYS A 32 -2.35 15.61 -1.48
CA LYS A 32 -1.09 15.35 -0.76
C LYS A 32 0.12 15.27 -1.70
N ALA A 33 -0.10 14.86 -2.95
CA ALA A 33 0.95 14.75 -3.95
C ALA A 33 1.32 16.12 -4.57
N TYR A 34 0.53 17.17 -4.29
CA TYR A 34 0.81 18.51 -4.79
C TYR A 34 2.09 19.04 -4.16
N GLN A 35 3.11 19.20 -4.97
CA GLN A 35 4.32 19.91 -4.59
C GLN A 35 4.21 21.35 -5.08
N PRO A 36 4.32 22.37 -4.19
CA PRO A 36 4.45 23.76 -4.64
C PRO A 36 5.64 23.83 -5.60
N GLN A 37 5.48 24.64 -6.65
CA GLN A 37 6.41 24.73 -7.77
C GLN A 37 7.86 24.63 -7.32
N ALA A 38 8.56 23.60 -7.81
CA ALA A 38 10.02 23.62 -7.84
C ALA A 38 10.45 24.92 -8.54
N LYS A 39 11.52 25.54 -8.06
CA LYS A 39 12.13 26.68 -8.72
C LYS A 39 12.33 26.34 -10.20
N ASP A 40 12.18 27.32 -11.07
CA ASP A 40 12.09 27.17 -12.54
C ASP A 40 13.13 26.27 -13.20
N ASP A 41 14.20 25.89 -12.50
CA ASP A 41 15.34 25.11 -13.00
C ASP A 41 15.33 23.62 -12.55
N GLU A 42 14.34 23.15 -11.77
CA GLU A 42 14.28 21.74 -11.36
C GLU A 42 13.31 20.94 -12.24
N PRO A 43 13.69 19.71 -12.67
CA PRO A 43 12.80 18.88 -13.45
C PRO A 43 11.55 18.52 -12.63
N ARG A 44 10.38 18.82 -13.18
CA ARG A 44 9.10 18.44 -12.56
C ARG A 44 9.00 16.92 -12.54
N THR A 45 8.77 16.34 -11.35
CA THR A 45 8.43 14.94 -11.29
C THR A 45 7.05 14.70 -11.89
N THR A 46 6.95 13.81 -12.85
CA THR A 46 5.69 13.36 -13.42
C THR A 46 5.05 12.25 -12.60
N ASP A 47 5.80 11.67 -11.67
CA ASP A 47 5.35 10.62 -10.77
C ASP A 47 4.64 11.24 -9.56
N ILE A 48 3.37 11.59 -9.73
CA ILE A 48 2.57 12.25 -8.68
C ILE A 48 2.05 11.29 -7.63
N LEU A 49 1.88 10.01 -7.94
CA LEU A 49 1.30 9.01 -7.04
C LEU A 49 2.36 8.10 -6.41
N HIS A 50 3.36 7.71 -7.19
CA HIS A 50 4.32 6.69 -6.81
C HIS A 50 3.65 5.39 -6.40
N LEU A 51 2.89 4.83 -7.36
CA LEU A 51 2.34 3.50 -7.25
C LEU A 51 3.50 2.51 -7.14
N ASN A 52 3.58 1.79 -6.05
CA ASN A 52 4.78 0.99 -5.75
C ASN A 52 4.51 -0.50 -5.55
N ASP A 53 3.25 -0.89 -5.34
CA ASP A 53 2.90 -2.30 -5.26
C ASP A 53 1.45 -2.59 -5.58
N VAL A 54 1.18 -3.84 -6.00
CA VAL A 54 -0.14 -4.42 -6.21
C VAL A 54 -0.11 -5.92 -5.91
N ASP A 55 -1.00 -6.36 -5.03
CA ASP A 55 -1.16 -7.77 -4.65
C ASP A 55 -2.61 -8.24 -4.89
N PRO A 56 -2.83 -9.34 -5.67
CA PRO A 56 -4.17 -9.90 -5.86
C PRO A 56 -4.54 -10.83 -4.70
N LEU A 57 -5.78 -10.73 -4.21
CA LEU A 57 -6.32 -11.68 -3.23
C LEU A 57 -6.42 -13.07 -3.86
N PRO A 58 -5.64 -14.07 -3.38
CA PRO A 58 -5.70 -15.40 -3.92
C PRO A 58 -7.00 -16.11 -3.56
N ALA A 59 -7.52 -16.90 -4.48
CA ALA A 59 -8.77 -17.64 -4.26
C ALA A 59 -8.74 -18.56 -3.02
N SER A 60 -7.55 -19.06 -2.66
CA SER A 60 -7.35 -19.90 -1.48
C SER A 60 -7.56 -19.18 -0.14
N MET A 61 -7.53 -17.84 -0.14
CA MET A 61 -7.67 -17.02 1.06
C MET A 61 -8.96 -16.16 1.05
N ALA A 62 -9.72 -16.16 -0.03
CA ALA A 62 -10.85 -15.24 -0.19
C ALA A 62 -11.91 -15.38 0.92
N ASP A 63 -12.18 -16.60 1.40
CA ASP A 63 -13.14 -16.85 2.47
C ASP A 63 -12.77 -16.22 3.82
N GLU A 64 -11.49 -15.80 3.97
CA GLU A 64 -10.99 -15.15 5.18
C GLU A 64 -11.23 -13.63 5.18
N TYR A 65 -11.67 -13.06 4.04
CA TYR A 65 -11.83 -11.61 3.85
C TYR A 65 -13.28 -11.22 3.59
N PRO A 66 -14.08 -10.92 4.61
CA PRO A 66 -15.53 -10.68 4.46
C PRO A 66 -15.94 -9.55 3.50
N LEU A 67 -15.02 -8.60 3.22
CA LEU A 67 -15.28 -7.46 2.34
C LEU A 67 -14.81 -7.68 0.90
N PHE A 68 -14.03 -8.73 0.64
CA PHE A 68 -13.31 -8.91 -0.60
C PHE A 68 -13.64 -10.24 -1.28
N GLU A 69 -13.30 -10.33 -2.54
CA GLU A 69 -13.46 -11.52 -3.38
C GLU A 69 -12.12 -11.90 -4.01
N ALA A 70 -12.00 -13.17 -4.41
CA ALA A 70 -10.81 -13.64 -5.13
C ALA A 70 -10.53 -12.76 -6.36
N GLY A 71 -9.31 -12.28 -6.49
CA GLY A 71 -8.89 -11.41 -7.60
C GLY A 71 -9.03 -9.92 -7.32
N ASP A 72 -9.63 -9.50 -6.20
CA ASP A 72 -9.54 -8.10 -5.75
C ASP A 72 -8.09 -7.70 -5.55
N LEU A 73 -7.75 -6.48 -5.90
CA LEU A 73 -6.38 -5.97 -5.88
C LEU A 73 -6.15 -5.03 -4.70
N ALA A 74 -5.19 -5.38 -3.82
CA ALA A 74 -4.62 -4.45 -2.86
C ALA A 74 -3.55 -3.59 -3.55
N VAL A 75 -3.63 -2.27 -3.39
CA VAL A 75 -2.75 -1.32 -4.08
C VAL A 75 -2.18 -0.31 -3.09
N SER A 76 -0.89 -0.06 -3.18
CA SER A 76 -0.20 0.98 -2.41
C SER A 76 0.19 2.16 -3.28
N ILE A 77 -0.18 3.36 -2.82
CA ILE A 77 0.22 4.65 -3.42
C ILE A 77 1.02 5.44 -2.39
N ARG A 78 2.33 5.38 -2.52
CA ARG A 78 3.29 5.88 -1.54
C ARG A 78 3.18 7.38 -1.24
N LYS A 79 3.10 8.23 -2.28
CA LYS A 79 3.17 9.70 -2.11
C LYS A 79 1.92 10.31 -1.48
N VAL A 80 0.86 9.56 -1.39
CA VAL A 80 -0.40 10.02 -0.79
C VAL A 80 -0.78 9.23 0.46
N ASP A 81 0.13 8.35 0.93
CA ASP A 81 -0.06 7.50 2.10
C ASP A 81 -1.37 6.71 2.02
N LEU A 82 -1.67 6.10 0.88
CA LEU A 82 -2.93 5.44 0.63
C LEU A 82 -2.72 3.98 0.26
N VAL A 83 -3.42 3.09 0.95
CA VAL A 83 -3.65 1.70 0.56
C VAL A 83 -5.14 1.49 0.36
N PHE A 84 -5.52 0.81 -0.72
CA PHE A 84 -6.91 0.48 -0.99
C PHE A 84 -7.04 -0.88 -1.67
N VAL A 85 -8.21 -1.50 -1.50
CA VAL A 85 -8.58 -2.74 -2.18
C VAL A 85 -9.75 -2.46 -3.11
N PHE A 86 -9.65 -2.91 -4.35
CA PHE A 86 -10.68 -2.68 -5.36
C PHE A 86 -10.91 -3.90 -6.25
N ASP A 87 -12.12 -4.00 -6.78
CA ASP A 87 -12.46 -4.96 -7.82
C ASP A 87 -11.93 -4.46 -9.17
N PRO A 88 -10.99 -5.18 -9.81
CA PRO A 88 -10.39 -4.72 -11.06
C PRO A 88 -11.35 -4.75 -12.27
N ASP A 89 -12.45 -5.47 -12.20
CA ASP A 89 -13.42 -5.56 -13.31
C ASP A 89 -14.38 -4.39 -13.33
N THR A 90 -14.83 -3.93 -12.15
CA THR A 90 -15.75 -2.79 -12.02
C THR A 90 -15.06 -1.47 -11.70
N GLY A 91 -13.85 -1.50 -11.17
CA GLY A 91 -13.15 -0.35 -10.64
C GLY A 91 -13.70 0.14 -9.29
N THR A 92 -14.53 -0.67 -8.61
CA THR A 92 -15.13 -0.30 -7.32
C THR A 92 -14.14 -0.53 -6.19
N VAL A 93 -13.83 0.53 -5.45
CA VAL A 93 -13.03 0.42 -4.21
C VAL A 93 -13.90 -0.12 -3.09
N LYS A 94 -13.51 -1.26 -2.53
CA LYS A 94 -14.22 -1.95 -1.45
C LYS A 94 -13.76 -1.50 -0.06
N TRP A 95 -12.52 -1.02 0.03
CA TRP A 95 -11.92 -0.52 1.28
C TRP A 95 -10.68 0.33 0.99
N HIS A 96 -10.36 1.24 1.92
CA HIS A 96 -9.13 2.01 1.87
C HIS A 96 -8.70 2.51 3.25
N THR A 97 -7.40 2.76 3.42
CA THR A 97 -6.82 3.42 4.59
C THR A 97 -5.65 4.32 4.22
N SER A 98 -5.42 5.32 5.04
CA SER A 98 -4.24 6.19 4.99
C SER A 98 -3.54 6.28 6.36
N ASP A 99 -4.32 6.21 7.46
CA ASP A 99 -3.79 6.22 8.81
C ASP A 99 -3.57 4.78 9.30
N PRO A 100 -2.47 4.47 9.97
CA PRO A 100 -1.35 5.33 10.42
C PRO A 100 -0.12 5.33 9.48
N LEU A 101 -0.29 5.16 8.18
CA LEU A 101 0.77 4.90 7.21
C LEU A 101 1.48 6.18 6.76
N ILE A 102 2.81 6.09 6.57
CA ILE A 102 3.64 7.18 6.03
C ILE A 102 4.62 6.61 5.01
N MET A 103 4.41 6.92 3.73
CA MET A 103 5.28 6.50 2.62
C MET A 103 5.45 4.99 2.49
N GLN A 104 4.40 4.25 2.75
CA GLN A 104 4.35 2.79 2.82
C GLN A 104 4.63 2.08 1.48
N HIS A 105 4.88 0.77 1.59
CA HIS A 105 5.11 -0.18 0.49
C HIS A 105 4.42 -1.51 0.81
N ASP A 106 4.36 -2.40 -0.18
CA ASP A 106 4.19 -3.85 -0.06
C ASP A 106 2.95 -4.24 0.80
N PRO A 107 1.72 -3.91 0.39
CA PRO A 107 0.52 -4.42 1.03
C PRO A 107 0.25 -5.85 0.57
N ASP A 108 0.35 -6.82 1.47
CA ASP A 108 0.14 -8.25 1.21
C ASP A 108 -1.04 -8.81 2.02
N PHE A 109 -1.85 -9.68 1.42
CA PHE A 109 -2.88 -10.44 2.12
C PHE A 109 -2.23 -11.53 3.00
N MET A 110 -2.42 -11.44 4.32
CA MET A 110 -1.75 -12.31 5.32
C MET A 110 -2.57 -13.53 5.76
N GLY A 111 -3.86 -13.55 5.46
CA GLY A 111 -4.82 -14.47 6.05
C GLY A 111 -5.55 -13.87 7.26
N ASP A 112 -6.56 -14.57 7.78
CA ASP A 112 -7.40 -14.16 8.92
C ASP A 112 -8.00 -12.74 8.77
N GLY A 113 -8.20 -12.28 7.52
CA GLY A 113 -8.72 -10.95 7.22
C GLY A 113 -7.72 -9.82 7.37
N TRP A 114 -6.43 -10.08 7.60
CA TRP A 114 -5.39 -9.07 7.77
C TRP A 114 -4.64 -8.77 6.49
N ILE A 115 -4.36 -7.49 6.27
CA ILE A 115 -3.43 -6.98 5.25
C ILE A 115 -2.20 -6.44 5.98
N GLY A 116 -1.03 -6.99 5.68
CA GLY A 116 0.25 -6.49 6.19
C GLY A 116 0.85 -5.46 5.25
N ILE A 117 1.46 -4.43 5.80
CA ILE A 117 1.95 -3.29 5.04
C ILE A 117 3.32 -2.89 5.60
N PHE A 118 4.31 -2.77 4.71
CA PHE A 118 5.59 -2.19 5.09
C PHE A 118 5.46 -0.67 5.18
N ASP A 119 5.42 -0.12 6.39
CA ASP A 119 5.35 1.30 6.62
C ASP A 119 6.75 1.88 6.84
N ASN A 120 7.25 2.67 5.88
CA ASN A 120 8.54 3.35 6.04
C ASN A 120 8.53 4.32 7.23
N ASN A 121 7.35 4.79 7.64
CA ASN A 121 7.17 5.75 8.72
C ASN A 121 8.12 6.94 8.55
N ARG A 122 8.20 7.43 7.30
CA ARG A 122 9.17 8.46 6.91
C ARG A 122 8.85 9.79 7.53
N ASN A 123 9.75 10.26 8.37
CA ASN A 123 9.62 11.56 8.99
C ASN A 123 10.32 12.64 8.15
N PHE A 124 9.55 13.52 7.51
CA PHE A 124 10.06 14.65 6.72
C PHE A 124 10.88 15.66 7.52
N MET A 125 10.81 15.64 8.84
CA MET A 125 11.62 16.48 9.73
C MET A 125 13.02 15.94 9.95
N LYS A 126 13.45 14.92 9.21
CA LYS A 126 14.72 14.19 9.38
C LYS A 126 14.88 13.56 10.78
N ARG A 127 13.79 13.34 11.46
CA ARG A 127 13.72 12.75 12.82
C ARG A 127 13.20 11.32 12.81
N GLY A 128 13.11 10.66 11.64
CA GLY A 128 12.53 9.33 11.50
C GLY A 128 13.07 8.27 12.45
N ARG A 129 14.35 8.36 12.81
CA ARG A 129 14.94 7.50 13.84
C ARG A 129 14.36 7.71 15.25
N MET A 130 13.71 8.85 15.48
CA MET A 130 13.16 9.21 16.80
C MET A 130 11.67 8.85 16.93
N LEU A 131 11.05 8.40 15.84
CA LEU A 131 9.66 7.96 15.80
C LEU A 131 9.56 6.44 15.60
N GLU A 132 10.41 5.68 16.32
CA GLU A 132 10.36 4.21 16.35
C GLU A 132 10.80 3.48 15.06
N GLY A 133 11.17 4.21 13.99
CA GLY A 133 11.67 3.61 12.76
C GLY A 133 10.56 3.10 11.81
N SER A 134 10.95 2.26 10.86
CA SER A 134 10.01 1.60 9.94
C SER A 134 9.28 0.46 10.65
N ARG A 135 8.08 0.11 10.15
CA ARG A 135 7.18 -0.83 10.80
C ARG A 135 6.58 -1.82 9.82
N ILE A 136 6.16 -2.97 10.32
CA ILE A 136 5.16 -3.79 9.65
C ILE A 136 3.84 -3.54 10.36
N VAL A 137 2.91 -2.91 9.67
CA VAL A 137 1.57 -2.58 10.14
C VAL A 137 0.60 -3.58 9.55
N ALA A 138 -0.17 -4.26 10.38
CA ALA A 138 -1.28 -5.09 9.94
C ALA A 138 -2.59 -4.33 10.16
N VAL A 139 -3.44 -4.31 9.15
CA VAL A 139 -4.79 -3.73 9.22
C VAL A 139 -5.82 -4.81 8.92
N GLN A 140 -6.96 -4.77 9.59
CA GLN A 140 -8.05 -5.70 9.36
C GLN A 140 -9.30 -4.93 8.88
N PRO A 141 -9.56 -4.91 7.57
CA PRO A 141 -10.54 -4.04 6.95
C PRO A 141 -11.97 -4.12 7.48
N HIS A 142 -12.43 -5.31 7.86
CA HIS A 142 -13.81 -5.53 8.33
C HIS A 142 -14.06 -5.15 9.80
N THR A 143 -13.00 -4.87 10.56
CA THR A 143 -13.06 -4.46 11.97
C THR A 143 -12.45 -3.10 12.26
N ASP A 144 -11.80 -2.48 11.26
CA ASP A 144 -10.96 -1.28 11.38
C ASP A 144 -9.83 -1.44 12.42
N SER A 145 -9.41 -2.68 12.69
CA SER A 145 -8.33 -2.96 13.65
C SER A 145 -6.98 -2.70 13.00
N VAL A 146 -6.06 -2.15 13.81
CA VAL A 146 -4.66 -1.90 13.42
C VAL A 146 -3.75 -2.52 14.48
N ASP A 147 -2.72 -3.24 14.02
CA ASP A 147 -1.72 -3.87 14.87
C ASP A 147 -0.31 -3.65 14.31
N ILE A 148 0.65 -3.37 15.18
CA ILE A 148 2.06 -3.25 14.79
C ILE A 148 2.73 -4.61 15.01
N ARG A 149 2.95 -5.33 13.91
CA ARG A 149 3.57 -6.66 13.93
C ARG A 149 5.08 -6.60 14.15
N PHE A 150 5.71 -5.52 13.69
CA PHE A 150 7.13 -5.28 13.86
C PHE A 150 7.40 -3.76 13.89
N PRO A 151 8.35 -3.24 14.71
CA PRO A 151 9.14 -3.97 15.69
C PRO A 151 8.29 -4.48 16.88
N THR A 152 8.76 -5.55 17.50
CA THR A 152 8.25 -6.02 18.78
C THR A 152 8.99 -5.33 19.92
N PRO A 153 8.52 -5.39 21.19
CA PRO A 153 9.27 -4.86 22.33
C PRO A 153 10.67 -5.46 22.53
N LEU A 154 10.95 -6.60 21.86
CA LEU A 154 12.23 -7.31 21.96
C LEU A 154 13.10 -7.12 20.70
N SER A 155 12.59 -6.43 19.67
CA SER A 155 13.31 -6.22 18.42
C SER A 155 14.16 -4.95 18.49
N ASP A 156 15.30 -4.96 17.81
CA ASP A 156 16.01 -3.72 17.54
C ASP A 156 15.21 -2.90 16.50
N PRO A 157 15.11 -1.57 16.68
CA PRO A 157 14.45 -0.71 15.70
C PRO A 157 15.29 -0.66 14.41
N PHE A 158 14.61 -0.63 13.27
CA PHE A 158 15.25 -0.40 11.98
C PHE A 158 14.60 0.78 11.27
N TYR A 159 15.29 1.37 10.32
CA TYR A 159 14.73 2.46 9.53
C TYR A 159 15.26 2.45 8.09
N THR A 160 14.32 2.54 7.15
CA THR A 160 14.60 2.87 5.76
C THR A 160 13.64 3.96 5.30
N ASP A 161 14.15 4.98 4.60
CA ASP A 161 13.31 6.08 4.09
C ASP A 161 12.77 5.82 2.69
N THR A 162 13.24 4.78 2.04
CA THR A 162 12.84 4.39 0.67
C THR A 162 12.82 2.88 0.53
N GLN A 163 11.95 2.40 -0.34
CA GLN A 163 11.75 0.98 -0.60
C GLN A 163 11.30 0.23 0.67
N GLY A 164 11.08 -1.03 0.54
CA GLY A 164 10.72 -1.93 1.62
C GLY A 164 9.89 -3.07 1.06
N LYS A 165 10.20 -4.25 1.53
CA LYS A 165 9.44 -5.46 1.33
C LYS A 165 9.53 -6.29 2.60
N TRP A 166 8.50 -7.05 2.86
CA TRP A 166 8.46 -7.96 4.00
C TRP A 166 7.86 -9.29 3.54
N GLN A 167 8.07 -10.33 4.31
CA GLN A 167 7.51 -11.63 4.01
C GLN A 167 7.33 -12.43 5.31
N PRO A 168 6.13 -12.96 5.59
CA PRO A 168 5.98 -13.91 6.68
C PRO A 168 6.67 -15.22 6.33
N LEU A 169 7.52 -15.71 7.22
CA LEU A 169 8.15 -17.01 7.08
C LEU A 169 7.25 -18.11 7.66
N PRO A 170 7.39 -19.38 7.21
CA PRO A 170 6.58 -20.49 7.72
C PRO A 170 6.68 -20.74 9.24
N ASN A 171 7.75 -20.25 9.87
CA ASN A 171 7.95 -20.31 11.32
C ASN A 171 7.36 -19.10 12.09
N GLY A 172 6.64 -18.21 11.39
CA GLY A 172 6.04 -17.00 11.98
C GLY A 172 6.99 -15.82 12.14
N ASN A 173 8.27 -15.95 11.76
CA ASN A 173 9.19 -14.82 11.76
C ASN A 173 8.93 -13.90 10.54
N MET A 174 9.29 -12.64 10.71
CA MET A 174 9.35 -11.63 9.64
C MET A 174 10.79 -11.16 9.53
N PRO A 175 11.48 -11.40 8.39
CA PRO A 175 12.84 -10.94 8.17
C PRO A 175 12.87 -9.46 7.82
#